data_847682c8491cfebd72b1dc455d678204
#
_entry.id   847682c8491cfebd72b1dc455d678204
#
_cell.length_a   1.000
_cell.length_b   1.000
_cell.length_c   1.000
_cell.angle_alpha   90.00
_cell.angle_beta   90.00
_cell.angle_gamma   90.00
#
_symmetry.space_group_name_H-M   'P 1'
#
loop_
_entity.id
_entity.type
_entity.pdbx_description
1 polymer ?
#
loop_
_entity_poly.entity_id
_entity_poly.type
_entity_poly.pdbx_seq_one_letter_code
_entity_poly.pdbx_strand_id
1 'polypeptide(L)'
;MILGFIKMPSKDDCWLLFHVGKVTKDLGVLNGVGYEYEELTAFNKYLGRVVVHFHNNSQNLIRRGETTLQLCEVKEILPQVYNNDIFPGYANVNISWRSLSVAIKKPTWRKALGNQKGVYLLVDSKTGKKYVGSAYGEEMLLGRWENYIQTCHGGNKLLKKLHKDYIKDYFHFSILETFNQNEDNQVIIDREKHWQEVFMTRELGYNDD
;
A
#
# COMPACT_ATOMS: atom_id res chain seq x y z
N MET A 1 2.42 18.43 25.86
CA MET A 1 2.26 18.45 24.40
C MET A 1 1.81 17.08 23.94
N ILE A 2 0.92 17.01 22.94
CA ILE A 2 0.47 15.76 22.32
C ILE A 2 0.93 15.80 20.87
N LEU A 3 1.47 14.68 20.39
CA LEU A 3 1.78 14.44 18.99
C LEU A 3 0.95 13.25 18.50
N GLY A 4 0.17 13.45 17.43
CA GLY A 4 -0.62 12.42 16.79
C GLY A 4 0.08 11.92 15.53
N PHE A 5 0.25 10.59 15.43
CA PHE A 5 0.85 9.94 14.27
C PHE A 5 -0.07 8.88 13.70
N ILE A 6 -0.08 8.74 12.38
CA ILE A 6 -0.76 7.66 11.66
C ILE A 6 0.28 6.77 10.96
N LYS A 7 0.14 5.46 11.08
CA LYS A 7 1.04 4.52 10.40
C LYS A 7 0.88 4.62 8.88
N MET A 8 1.99 4.72 8.16
CA MET A 8 1.98 4.77 6.70
C MET A 8 1.87 3.36 6.12
N PRO A 9 0.88 3.06 5.28
CA PRO A 9 0.63 1.69 4.81
C PRO A 9 1.70 1.14 3.85
N SER A 10 2.51 2.01 3.24
CA SER A 10 3.51 1.65 2.22
C SER A 10 4.96 1.70 2.72
N LYS A 11 5.19 2.03 4.00
CA LYS A 11 6.52 2.17 4.57
C LYS A 11 6.56 1.52 5.95
N ASP A 12 7.41 0.49 6.11
CA ASP A 12 7.55 -0.20 7.39
C ASP A 12 8.05 0.75 8.47
N ASP A 13 7.40 0.66 9.64
CA ASP A 13 7.68 1.45 10.83
C ASP A 13 7.73 2.98 10.62
N CYS A 14 7.10 3.47 9.55
CA CYS A 14 6.98 4.88 9.27
C CYS A 14 5.61 5.42 9.70
N TRP A 15 5.65 6.58 10.34
CA TRP A 15 4.49 7.25 10.92
C TRP A 15 4.45 8.70 10.47
N LEU A 16 3.30 9.14 9.97
CA LEU A 16 3.04 10.49 9.51
C LEU A 16 2.47 11.34 10.63
N LEU A 17 3.06 12.49 10.91
CA LEU A 17 2.54 13.45 11.89
C LEU A 17 1.25 14.09 11.34
N PHE A 18 0.13 13.94 12.05
CA PHE A 18 -1.14 14.54 11.63
C PHE A 18 -1.72 15.54 12.66
N HIS A 19 -1.21 15.54 13.89
CA HIS A 19 -1.72 16.42 14.95
C HIS A 19 -0.61 16.86 15.90
N VAL A 20 -0.66 18.13 16.33
CA VAL A 20 0.16 18.68 17.42
C VAL A 20 -0.73 19.55 18.31
N GLY A 21 -0.84 19.20 19.57
CA GLY A 21 -1.67 19.92 20.54
C GLY A 21 -1.01 20.08 21.91
N LYS A 22 -1.60 20.94 22.73
CA LYS A 22 -1.25 21.14 24.14
C LYS A 22 -2.41 20.70 25.01
N VAL A 23 -2.16 19.79 25.94
CA VAL A 23 -3.19 19.39 26.93
C VAL A 23 -3.53 20.60 27.79
N THR A 24 -4.81 20.89 27.89
CA THR A 24 -5.35 21.96 28.74
C THR A 24 -5.99 21.40 29.99
N LYS A 25 -6.55 20.17 29.94
CA LYS A 25 -7.20 19.54 31.09
C LYS A 25 -7.12 18.02 30.96
N ASP A 26 -6.78 17.36 32.08
CA ASP A 26 -6.90 15.91 32.21
C ASP A 26 -8.33 15.59 32.71
N LEU A 27 -9.04 14.71 31.98
CA LEU A 27 -10.41 14.31 32.33
C LEU A 27 -10.44 13.04 33.18
N GLY A 28 -9.30 12.41 33.46
CA GLY A 28 -9.20 11.20 34.26
C GLY A 28 -9.86 9.96 33.65
N VAL A 29 -10.08 9.95 32.34
CA VAL A 29 -10.71 8.82 31.63
C VAL A 29 -9.65 7.81 31.22
N LEU A 30 -9.80 6.54 31.66
CA LEU A 30 -8.81 5.48 31.41
C LEU A 30 -8.91 4.86 30.02
N ASN A 31 -10.10 4.91 29.37
CA ASN A 31 -10.33 4.36 28.05
C ASN A 31 -10.99 5.41 27.15
N GLY A 32 -10.23 5.96 26.20
CA GLY A 32 -10.70 6.97 25.27
C GLY A 32 -9.85 8.24 25.27
N VAL A 33 -10.37 9.35 24.76
CA VAL A 33 -9.71 10.66 24.81
C VAL A 33 -9.88 11.22 26.21
N GLY A 34 -8.83 11.06 27.03
CA GLY A 34 -8.83 11.40 28.44
C GLY A 34 -8.47 12.84 28.76
N TYR A 35 -8.41 13.76 27.78
CA TYR A 35 -8.00 15.15 28.00
C TYR A 35 -8.61 16.11 27.00
N GLU A 36 -8.79 17.36 27.46
CA GLU A 36 -9.04 18.50 26.58
C GLU A 36 -7.69 19.05 26.08
N TYR A 37 -7.67 19.58 24.87
CA TYR A 37 -6.45 20.14 24.28
C TYR A 37 -6.78 21.33 23.38
N GLU A 38 -5.76 22.16 23.13
CA GLU A 38 -5.74 23.20 22.11
C GLU A 38 -4.75 22.84 21.01
N GLU A 39 -5.08 23.13 19.76
CA GLU A 39 -4.19 22.91 18.63
C GLU A 39 -3.04 23.93 18.61
N LEU A 40 -1.84 23.46 18.37
CA LEU A 40 -0.67 24.34 18.23
C LEU A 40 -0.44 24.68 16.76
N THR A 41 -1.11 25.74 16.28
CA THR A 41 -1.13 26.17 14.88
C THR A 41 0.26 26.49 14.30
N ALA A 42 1.24 26.85 15.14
CA ALA A 42 2.63 27.05 14.73
C ALA A 42 3.25 25.82 14.02
N PHE A 43 2.70 24.62 14.26
CA PHE A 43 3.17 23.36 13.67
C PHE A 43 2.39 22.93 12.43
N ASN A 44 1.37 23.69 11.99
CA ASN A 44 0.53 23.30 10.84
C ASN A 44 1.33 23.03 9.56
N LYS A 45 2.43 23.75 9.34
CA LYS A 45 3.34 23.53 8.21
C LYS A 45 4.00 22.15 8.17
N TYR A 46 3.96 21.40 9.26
CA TYR A 46 4.55 20.07 9.41
C TYR A 46 3.49 18.95 9.35
N LEU A 47 2.22 19.29 9.58
CA LEU A 47 1.14 18.30 9.58
C LEU A 47 0.98 17.68 8.18
N GLY A 48 0.89 16.37 8.14
CA GLY A 48 0.83 15.60 6.89
C GLY A 48 2.13 15.59 6.09
N ARG A 49 3.26 16.07 6.66
CA ARG A 49 4.54 16.17 5.95
C ARG A 49 5.70 15.53 6.68
N VAL A 50 5.73 15.57 8.01
CA VAL A 50 6.80 14.95 8.78
C VAL A 50 6.56 13.46 8.90
N VAL A 51 7.52 12.68 8.39
CA VAL A 51 7.54 11.22 8.50
C VAL A 51 8.59 10.82 9.51
N VAL A 52 8.16 10.07 10.51
CA VAL A 52 9.00 9.57 11.59
C VAL A 52 9.13 8.05 11.45
N HIS A 53 10.34 7.54 11.57
CA HIS A 53 10.59 6.12 11.74
C HIS A 53 10.56 5.78 13.25
N PHE A 54 9.71 4.82 13.62
CA PHE A 54 9.57 4.34 14.98
C PHE A 54 9.05 2.91 14.99
N HIS A 55 9.88 1.98 15.47
CA HIS A 55 9.49 0.59 15.65
C HIS A 55 8.64 0.41 16.91
N ASN A 56 7.35 0.12 16.74
CA ASN A 56 6.43 -0.05 17.85
C ASN A 56 6.33 -1.52 18.28
N ASN A 57 7.06 -1.90 19.31
CA ASN A 57 7.10 -3.27 19.88
C ASN A 57 5.88 -3.60 20.78
N SER A 58 4.89 -2.74 20.88
CA SER A 58 3.78 -2.93 21.81
C SER A 58 2.44 -2.67 21.13
N GLN A 59 1.42 -3.35 21.62
CA GLN A 59 0.03 -3.12 21.22
C GLN A 59 -0.52 -1.76 21.68
N ASN A 60 0.12 -1.13 22.68
CA ASN A 60 -0.32 0.17 23.18
C ASN A 60 0.08 1.27 22.19
N LEU A 61 -0.90 2.01 21.70
CA LEU A 61 -0.73 3.12 20.76
C LEU A 61 -0.43 4.46 21.47
N ILE A 62 -0.66 4.58 22.77
CA ILE A 62 -0.36 5.78 23.57
C ILE A 62 1.01 5.60 24.22
N ARG A 63 1.89 6.57 24.03
CA ARG A 63 3.26 6.55 24.51
C ARG A 63 3.60 7.84 25.25
N ARG A 64 4.48 7.72 26.25
CA ARG A 64 5.08 8.88 26.92
C ARG A 64 6.20 9.44 26.05
N GLY A 65 6.17 10.75 25.78
CA GLY A 65 7.15 11.43 24.93
C GLY A 65 8.58 11.30 25.47
N GLU A 66 8.77 11.40 26.80
CA GLU A 66 10.09 11.33 27.43
C GLU A 66 10.88 10.05 27.11
N THR A 67 10.17 8.93 26.97
CA THR A 67 10.80 7.63 26.69
C THR A 67 10.77 7.26 25.20
N THR A 68 9.84 7.83 24.42
CA THR A 68 9.61 7.42 23.03
C THR A 68 10.33 8.31 22.04
N LEU A 69 10.46 9.61 22.31
CA LEU A 69 11.11 10.55 21.37
C LEU A 69 12.55 10.19 21.04
N GLN A 70 13.27 9.59 21.99
CA GLN A 70 14.65 9.13 21.79
C GLN A 70 14.75 7.94 20.81
N LEU A 71 13.64 7.23 20.59
CA LEU A 71 13.55 6.08 19.68
C LEU A 71 12.98 6.48 18.31
N CYS A 72 12.59 7.75 18.16
CA CYS A 72 12.02 8.27 16.94
C CYS A 72 13.07 8.99 16.11
N GLU A 73 13.13 8.67 14.83
CA GLU A 73 13.99 9.36 13.87
C GLU A 73 13.11 10.07 12.83
N VAL A 74 13.35 11.33 12.57
CA VAL A 74 12.72 12.05 11.45
C VAL A 74 13.36 11.54 10.16
N LYS A 75 12.64 10.72 9.43
CA LYS A 75 13.13 10.12 8.19
C LYS A 75 13.11 11.07 7.02
N GLU A 76 12.03 11.86 6.92
CA GLU A 76 11.87 12.84 5.84
C GLU A 76 10.82 13.89 6.20
N ILE A 77 10.91 15.04 5.55
CA ILE A 77 9.86 16.06 5.53
C ILE A 77 9.39 16.17 4.07
N LEU A 78 8.18 15.69 3.79
CA LEU A 78 7.62 15.71 2.45
C LEU A 78 7.48 17.16 1.93
N PRO A 79 7.75 17.41 0.65
CA PRO A 79 7.60 18.75 0.05
C PRO A 79 6.15 19.24 0.07
N GLN A 80 5.19 18.32 0.01
CA GLN A 80 3.75 18.58 0.08
C GLN A 80 3.07 17.68 1.10
N VAL A 81 1.85 18.04 1.53
CA VAL A 81 1.03 17.22 2.42
C VAL A 81 0.83 15.85 1.77
N TYR A 82 1.09 14.80 2.53
CA TYR A 82 0.91 13.41 2.10
C TYR A 82 -0.53 13.17 1.68
N ASN A 83 -0.70 12.73 0.46
CA ASN A 83 -2.00 12.42 -0.10
C ASN A 83 -2.00 10.99 -0.65
N ASN A 84 -2.68 10.09 0.05
CA ASN A 84 -2.88 8.69 -0.40
C ASN A 84 -3.77 8.57 -1.65
N ASP A 85 -4.37 9.68 -2.11
CA ASP A 85 -5.24 9.69 -3.27
C ASP A 85 -4.48 9.79 -4.58
N ILE A 86 -3.19 10.16 -4.51
CA ILE A 86 -2.34 10.29 -5.71
C ILE A 86 -1.77 8.92 -6.09
N PHE A 87 -1.89 8.57 -7.38
CA PHE A 87 -1.22 7.40 -7.93
C PHE A 87 0.32 7.60 -7.85
N PRO A 88 1.08 6.66 -7.25
CA PRO A 88 2.50 6.87 -6.95
C PRO A 88 3.44 6.81 -8.16
N GLY A 89 2.91 6.55 -9.35
CA GLY A 89 3.69 6.16 -10.54
C GLY A 89 3.87 4.64 -10.62
N TYR A 90 3.87 4.10 -11.83
CA TYR A 90 3.83 2.64 -12.08
C TYR A 90 4.98 1.89 -11.41
N ALA A 91 6.21 2.41 -11.51
CA ALA A 91 7.40 1.79 -10.92
C ALA A 91 7.40 1.76 -9.37
N ASN A 92 6.55 2.57 -8.75
CA ASN A 92 6.46 2.68 -7.28
C ASN A 92 5.27 1.91 -6.70
N VAL A 93 4.51 1.21 -7.53
CA VAL A 93 3.38 0.42 -7.05
C VAL A 93 3.88 -0.84 -6.36
N ASN A 94 3.72 -0.88 -5.04
CA ASN A 94 3.83 -2.08 -4.22
C ASN A 94 2.76 -1.96 -3.13
N ILE A 95 1.62 -2.60 -3.32
CA ILE A 95 0.42 -2.35 -2.52
C ILE A 95 -0.24 -3.65 -2.09
N SER A 96 -0.64 -3.75 -0.81
CA SER A 96 -1.39 -4.90 -0.32
C SER A 96 -2.78 -4.98 -0.96
N TRP A 97 -3.37 -6.18 -0.98
CA TRP A 97 -4.73 -6.39 -1.49
C TRP A 97 -5.74 -5.43 -0.81
N ARG A 98 -5.67 -5.30 0.52
CA ARG A 98 -6.57 -4.44 1.28
C ARG A 98 -6.43 -2.97 0.90
N SER A 99 -5.20 -2.48 0.77
CA SER A 99 -4.94 -1.10 0.35
C SER A 99 -5.36 -0.86 -1.10
N LEU A 100 -5.11 -1.83 -2.01
CA LEU A 100 -5.52 -1.75 -3.41
C LEU A 100 -7.05 -1.68 -3.53
N SER A 101 -7.80 -2.43 -2.71
CA SER A 101 -9.27 -2.43 -2.74
C SER A 101 -9.89 -1.05 -2.46
N VAL A 102 -9.16 -0.19 -1.77
CA VAL A 102 -9.52 1.22 -1.51
C VAL A 102 -8.96 2.12 -2.61
N ALA A 103 -7.67 1.98 -2.93
CA ALA A 103 -6.96 2.83 -3.88
C ALA A 103 -7.55 2.77 -5.30
N ILE A 104 -7.95 1.58 -5.76
CA ILE A 104 -8.46 1.36 -7.13
C ILE A 104 -9.78 2.11 -7.40
N LYS A 105 -10.48 2.57 -6.36
CA LYS A 105 -11.70 3.38 -6.47
C LYS A 105 -11.40 4.86 -6.69
N LYS A 106 -10.17 5.31 -6.44
CA LYS A 106 -9.77 6.72 -6.52
C LYS A 106 -9.56 7.15 -7.98
N PRO A 107 -9.98 8.37 -8.35
CA PRO A 107 -9.90 8.83 -9.74
C PRO A 107 -8.49 8.77 -10.34
N THR A 108 -7.45 9.13 -9.57
CA THR A 108 -6.05 9.10 -10.03
C THR A 108 -5.56 7.70 -10.37
N TRP A 109 -5.91 6.71 -9.53
CA TRP A 109 -5.61 5.30 -9.73
C TRP A 109 -6.37 4.73 -10.92
N ARG A 110 -7.68 5.02 -11.00
CA ARG A 110 -8.51 4.57 -12.14
C ARG A 110 -7.99 5.11 -13.45
N LYS A 111 -7.66 6.40 -13.51
CA LYS A 111 -7.10 7.03 -14.71
C LYS A 111 -5.76 6.40 -15.11
N ALA A 112 -4.86 6.18 -14.15
CA ALA A 112 -3.55 5.60 -14.43
C ALA A 112 -3.69 4.14 -14.91
N LEU A 113 -4.36 3.29 -14.15
CA LEU A 113 -4.47 1.85 -14.46
C LEU A 113 -5.36 1.57 -15.68
N GLY A 114 -6.37 2.43 -15.96
CA GLY A 114 -7.27 2.29 -17.12
C GLY A 114 -6.65 2.71 -18.45
N ASN A 115 -5.49 3.37 -18.42
CA ASN A 115 -4.81 3.86 -19.63
C ASN A 115 -3.53 3.06 -19.96
N GLN A 116 -3.28 1.94 -19.27
CA GLN A 116 -2.00 1.26 -19.39
C GLN A 116 -2.18 -0.25 -19.47
N LYS A 117 -1.62 -0.86 -20.51
CA LYS A 117 -1.35 -2.30 -20.56
C LYS A 117 -0.11 -2.60 -19.71
N GLY A 118 0.04 -3.82 -19.22
CA GLY A 118 1.23 -4.14 -18.43
C GLY A 118 1.37 -5.59 -18.00
N VAL A 119 2.55 -5.90 -17.53
CA VAL A 119 2.89 -7.13 -16.79
C VAL A 119 2.99 -6.78 -15.30
N TYR A 120 2.39 -7.59 -14.45
CA TYR A 120 2.32 -7.34 -13.02
C TYR A 120 2.69 -8.60 -12.22
N LEU A 121 3.06 -8.36 -10.97
CA LEU A 121 3.47 -9.37 -10.01
C LEU A 121 2.53 -9.37 -8.80
N LEU A 122 2.06 -10.55 -8.41
CA LEU A 122 1.46 -10.79 -7.11
C LEU A 122 2.46 -11.57 -6.26
N VAL A 123 2.67 -11.12 -5.02
CA VAL A 123 3.54 -11.78 -4.05
C VAL A 123 2.72 -12.18 -2.82
N ASP A 124 2.77 -13.44 -2.47
CA ASP A 124 2.32 -13.94 -1.19
C ASP A 124 3.42 -13.67 -0.15
N SER A 125 3.23 -12.66 0.68
CA SER A 125 4.21 -12.22 1.67
C SER A 125 4.47 -13.24 2.77
N LYS A 126 3.58 -14.23 2.95
CA LYS A 126 3.74 -15.28 3.96
C LYS A 126 4.62 -16.42 3.48
N THR A 127 4.52 -16.80 2.22
CA THR A 127 5.26 -17.95 1.66
C THR A 127 6.39 -17.55 0.72
N GLY A 128 6.40 -16.31 0.23
CA GLY A 128 7.30 -15.83 -0.82
C GLY A 128 6.91 -16.30 -2.23
N LYS A 129 5.85 -17.10 -2.38
CA LYS A 129 5.37 -17.54 -3.69
C LYS A 129 4.87 -16.35 -4.51
N LYS A 130 5.01 -16.46 -5.82
CA LYS A 130 4.73 -15.39 -6.77
C LYS A 130 3.78 -15.86 -7.87
N TYR A 131 3.05 -14.90 -8.41
CA TYR A 131 2.29 -15.05 -9.65
C TYR A 131 2.62 -13.88 -10.56
N VAL A 132 2.96 -14.15 -11.80
CA VAL A 132 3.10 -13.13 -12.85
C VAL A 132 1.90 -13.22 -13.76
N GLY A 133 1.31 -12.07 -14.07
CA GLY A 133 0.21 -11.98 -15.01
C GLY A 133 0.32 -10.75 -15.89
N SER A 134 -0.48 -10.70 -16.93
CA SER A 134 -0.56 -9.57 -17.85
C SER A 134 -1.96 -9.01 -17.97
N ALA A 135 -2.02 -7.76 -18.42
CA ALA A 135 -3.25 -7.02 -18.72
C ALA A 135 -3.08 -6.34 -20.08
N TYR A 136 -3.73 -6.87 -21.10
CA TYR A 136 -3.68 -6.38 -22.47
C TYR A 136 -5.08 -6.23 -23.11
N GLY A 137 -6.15 -6.56 -22.39
CA GLY A 137 -7.54 -6.35 -22.84
C GLY A 137 -7.93 -4.86 -22.81
N GLU A 138 -9.13 -4.55 -23.27
CA GLU A 138 -9.65 -3.18 -23.38
C GLU A 138 -9.67 -2.43 -22.03
N GLU A 139 -9.95 -3.13 -20.94
CA GLU A 139 -9.97 -2.55 -19.59
C GLU A 139 -8.57 -2.45 -18.94
N MET A 140 -7.53 -2.89 -19.61
CA MET A 140 -6.12 -2.77 -19.22
C MET A 140 -5.81 -3.27 -17.79
N LEU A 141 -4.82 -2.68 -17.11
CA LEU A 141 -4.49 -3.00 -15.72
C LEU A 141 -5.67 -2.78 -14.77
N LEU A 142 -6.51 -1.78 -15.01
CA LEU A 142 -7.65 -1.47 -14.17
C LEU A 142 -8.63 -2.64 -14.07
N GLY A 143 -9.17 -3.09 -15.20
CA GLY A 143 -10.16 -4.16 -15.21
C GLY A 143 -9.59 -5.48 -14.71
N ARG A 144 -8.31 -5.76 -15.02
CA ARG A 144 -7.64 -6.94 -14.50
C ARG A 144 -7.54 -6.93 -12.98
N TRP A 145 -7.16 -5.79 -12.37
CA TRP A 145 -7.02 -5.67 -10.93
C TRP A 145 -8.37 -5.54 -10.22
N GLU A 146 -9.38 -4.91 -10.83
CA GLU A 146 -10.75 -4.94 -10.31
C GLU A 146 -11.29 -6.36 -10.22
N ASN A 147 -10.99 -7.21 -11.21
CA ASN A 147 -11.37 -8.64 -11.16
C ASN A 147 -10.72 -9.36 -9.96
N TYR A 148 -9.44 -9.08 -9.64
CA TYR A 148 -8.83 -9.62 -8.41
C TYR A 148 -9.52 -9.11 -7.15
N ILE A 149 -9.88 -7.83 -7.08
CA ILE A 149 -10.58 -7.28 -5.91
C ILE A 149 -11.96 -7.93 -5.73
N GLN A 150 -12.68 -8.21 -6.81
CA GLN A 150 -13.99 -8.83 -6.76
C GLN A 150 -13.93 -10.33 -6.42
N THR A 151 -13.03 -11.06 -7.06
CA THR A 151 -12.98 -12.53 -6.99
C THR A 151 -11.96 -13.07 -5.99
N CYS A 152 -10.98 -12.27 -5.59
CA CYS A 152 -9.73 -12.58 -4.88
C CYS A 152 -8.69 -13.32 -5.73
N HIS A 153 -9.09 -14.10 -6.75
CA HIS A 153 -8.19 -14.97 -7.51
C HIS A 153 -8.00 -14.57 -8.98
N GLY A 154 -8.76 -13.56 -9.50
CA GLY A 154 -8.63 -13.08 -10.89
C GLY A 154 -8.76 -14.15 -11.96
N GLY A 155 -9.40 -15.29 -11.66
CA GLY A 155 -9.53 -16.43 -12.58
C GLY A 155 -8.43 -17.51 -12.48
N ASN A 156 -7.30 -17.22 -11.79
CA ASN A 156 -6.18 -18.17 -11.65
C ASN A 156 -6.60 -19.44 -10.89
N LYS A 157 -6.25 -20.63 -11.43
CA LYS A 157 -6.65 -21.93 -10.88
C LYS A 157 -6.01 -22.25 -9.54
N LEU A 158 -4.74 -21.88 -9.34
CA LEU A 158 -4.01 -22.14 -8.09
C LEU A 158 -4.46 -21.18 -6.98
N LEU A 159 -4.71 -19.92 -7.31
CA LEU A 159 -5.23 -18.95 -6.34
C LEU A 159 -6.66 -19.27 -5.91
N LYS A 160 -7.48 -19.90 -6.78
CA LYS A 160 -8.82 -20.42 -6.40
C LYS A 160 -8.80 -21.42 -5.27
N LYS A 161 -7.68 -22.13 -5.06
CA LYS A 161 -7.51 -23.11 -3.98
C LYS A 161 -7.21 -22.47 -2.62
N LEU A 162 -6.85 -21.17 -2.60
CA LEU A 162 -6.58 -20.44 -1.38
C LEU A 162 -7.86 -19.85 -0.78
N HIS A 163 -7.89 -19.75 0.55
CA HIS A 163 -8.98 -19.06 1.23
C HIS A 163 -8.96 -17.56 0.89
N LYS A 164 -10.13 -16.96 0.67
CA LYS A 164 -10.23 -15.55 0.25
C LYS A 164 -9.57 -14.58 1.25
N ASP A 165 -9.75 -14.81 2.55
CA ASP A 165 -9.15 -13.94 3.57
C ASP A 165 -7.63 -14.07 3.62
N TYR A 166 -7.08 -15.27 3.32
CA TYR A 166 -5.64 -15.44 3.15
C TYR A 166 -5.10 -14.54 2.04
N ILE A 167 -5.75 -14.51 0.87
CA ILE A 167 -5.34 -13.63 -0.23
C ILE A 167 -5.39 -12.17 0.18
N LYS A 168 -6.47 -11.73 0.85
CA LYS A 168 -6.61 -10.36 1.32
C LYS A 168 -5.53 -9.93 2.33
N ASP A 169 -5.07 -10.85 3.15
CA ASP A 169 -4.13 -10.56 4.22
C ASP A 169 -2.67 -10.59 3.78
N TYR A 170 -2.33 -11.44 2.80
CA TYR A 170 -0.94 -11.71 2.47
C TYR A 170 -0.50 -11.33 1.06
N PHE A 171 -1.42 -10.99 0.15
CA PHE A 171 -1.03 -10.68 -1.23
C PHE A 171 -0.73 -9.21 -1.45
N HIS A 172 0.38 -8.96 -2.14
CA HIS A 172 0.82 -7.65 -2.60
C HIS A 172 0.87 -7.62 -4.12
N PHE A 173 0.55 -6.45 -4.68
CA PHE A 173 0.50 -6.17 -6.10
C PHE A 173 1.59 -5.19 -6.49
N SER A 174 2.35 -5.51 -7.53
CA SER A 174 3.38 -4.63 -8.12
C SER A 174 3.26 -4.64 -9.64
N ILE A 175 3.71 -3.57 -10.29
CA ILE A 175 3.79 -3.49 -11.75
C ILE A 175 5.25 -3.73 -12.16
N LEU A 176 5.48 -4.68 -13.05
CA LEU A 176 6.80 -5.00 -13.57
C LEU A 176 7.14 -4.17 -14.81
N GLU A 177 6.19 -4.13 -15.76
CA GLU A 177 6.34 -3.38 -17.02
C GLU A 177 5.01 -2.74 -17.42
N THR A 178 5.11 -1.63 -18.13
CA THR A 178 3.95 -0.92 -18.72
C THR A 178 4.15 -0.75 -20.21
N PHE A 179 3.04 -0.80 -20.96
CA PHE A 179 3.02 -0.70 -22.43
C PHE A 179 1.96 0.28 -22.88
N ASN A 180 2.16 0.88 -24.04
CA ASN A 180 1.15 1.73 -24.68
C ASN A 180 -0.13 0.93 -24.98
N GLN A 181 -1.26 1.64 -25.09
CA GLN A 181 -2.55 1.05 -25.45
C GLN A 181 -2.51 0.33 -26.82
N ASN A 182 -1.70 0.86 -27.75
CA ASN A 182 -1.55 0.35 -29.12
C ASN A 182 -0.47 -0.74 -29.24
N GLU A 183 0.20 -1.10 -28.14
CA GLU A 183 1.20 -2.16 -28.18
C GLU A 183 0.57 -3.50 -28.56
N ASP A 184 1.30 -4.29 -29.37
CA ASP A 184 0.85 -5.62 -29.74
C ASP A 184 0.71 -6.50 -28.49
N ASN A 185 -0.42 -7.17 -28.38
CA ASN A 185 -0.70 -8.07 -27.26
C ASN A 185 0.32 -9.21 -27.17
N GLN A 186 0.88 -9.65 -28.31
CA GLN A 186 1.91 -10.70 -28.31
C GLN A 186 3.17 -10.27 -27.60
N VAL A 187 3.60 -9.02 -27.75
CA VAL A 187 4.74 -8.47 -27.02
C VAL A 187 4.53 -8.58 -25.51
N ILE A 188 3.33 -8.24 -25.05
CA ILE A 188 3.00 -8.27 -23.62
C ILE A 188 2.95 -9.71 -23.09
N ILE A 189 2.40 -10.63 -23.87
CA ILE A 189 2.35 -12.06 -23.54
C ILE A 189 3.78 -12.64 -23.46
N ASP A 190 4.66 -12.27 -24.37
CA ASP A 190 6.05 -12.74 -24.36
C ASP A 190 6.82 -12.16 -23.17
N ARG A 191 6.54 -10.90 -22.78
CA ARG A 191 7.10 -10.31 -21.55
C ARG A 191 6.57 -10.98 -20.28
N GLU A 192 5.30 -11.35 -20.25
CA GLU A 192 4.73 -12.14 -19.15
C GLU A 192 5.48 -13.46 -19.00
N LYS A 193 5.67 -14.23 -20.09
CA LYS A 193 6.42 -15.50 -20.08
C LYS A 193 7.85 -15.30 -19.60
N HIS A 194 8.56 -14.27 -20.10
CA HIS A 194 9.89 -13.93 -19.63
C HIS A 194 9.96 -13.75 -18.11
N TRP A 195 9.02 -12.99 -17.54
CA TRP A 195 9.00 -12.77 -16.10
C TRP A 195 8.57 -14.02 -15.30
N GLN A 196 7.72 -14.88 -15.87
CA GLN A 196 7.42 -16.19 -15.27
C GLN A 196 8.68 -17.06 -15.17
N GLU A 197 9.52 -17.08 -16.20
CA GLU A 197 10.80 -17.79 -16.22
C GLU A 197 11.78 -17.17 -15.20
N VAL A 198 11.97 -15.85 -15.23
CA VAL A 198 12.88 -15.14 -14.30
C VAL A 198 12.55 -15.42 -12.85
N PHE A 199 11.25 -15.43 -12.50
CA PHE A 199 10.80 -15.69 -11.13
C PHE A 199 10.49 -17.15 -10.84
N MET A 200 10.64 -18.06 -11.82
CA MET A 200 10.33 -19.49 -11.72
C MET A 200 8.91 -19.73 -11.15
N THR A 201 7.94 -18.94 -11.62
CA THR A 201 6.60 -18.90 -10.99
C THR A 201 5.73 -20.11 -11.37
N ARG A 202 6.11 -20.88 -12.37
CA ARG A 202 5.45 -22.15 -12.72
C ARG A 202 5.88 -23.26 -11.76
N GLU A 203 7.15 -23.33 -11.43
CA GLU A 203 7.72 -24.37 -10.56
C GLU A 203 7.53 -24.05 -9.08
N LEU A 204 7.76 -22.78 -8.70
CA LEU A 204 7.81 -22.35 -7.30
C LEU A 204 6.69 -21.42 -6.89
N GLY A 205 5.79 -21.04 -7.81
CA GLY A 205 4.78 -20.02 -7.60
C GLY A 205 3.33 -20.47 -7.82
N TYR A 206 2.56 -19.55 -8.40
CA TYR A 206 1.12 -19.71 -8.66
C TYR A 206 0.77 -19.61 -10.16
N ASN A 207 1.75 -19.63 -11.07
CA ASN A 207 1.45 -19.87 -12.48
C ASN A 207 1.31 -21.38 -12.72
N ASP A 208 0.32 -21.77 -13.50
CA ASP A 208 0.14 -23.12 -14.03
C ASP A 208 0.35 -23.07 -15.56
N ASP A 209 0.66 -24.20 -16.16
CA ASP A 209 0.80 -24.38 -17.61
C ASP A 209 -0.52 -24.19 -18.37
#